data_512cde5694d9bdad0f1f50ce72dc660b
#
_entry.id   512cde5694d9bdad0f1f50ce72dc660b
#
_cell.length_a   1.000
_cell.length_b   1.000
_cell.length_c   1.000
_cell.angle_alpha   90.00
_cell.angle_beta   90.00
_cell.angle_gamma   90.00
#
_symmetry.space_group_name_H-M   'P 1'
#
loop_
_entity.id
_entity.type
_entity.pdbx_description
1 polymer ?
#
loop_
_entity_poly.entity_id
_entity_poly.type
_entity_poly.pdbx_seq_one_letter_code
_entity_poly.pdbx_strand_id
1 'polypeptide(L)'
;MPSRLLPIRAPFLTKPTALRFAKHMASNTGKKLIQIDVSSDTVCPWCFVGKKNLEKAMEQTMDKFDFEVRWHPFFLNPDAPKEGVKKSDFYKTKFGPVQFERATARMREVLSFNLTMLFIHMAYNVYLAVAILFLQMFRGLGFEYDMSGLTGNTMDSHRLITLAGHQGYDKQNALVDELFVSYFCQGKYIGDRQVLMDAARKVGIEGAEELLLDPSKGVDEVKEELNKYSSGISGVPHFVINGKYQLSGGQPPNIFMRAFETAAKDAAE
;
A
#
# COMPACT_ATOMS: atom_id res chain seq x y z
N MET A 1 3.34 54.34 14.21
CA MET A 1 2.26 53.35 14.35
C MET A 1 2.68 52.08 13.61
N PRO A 2 2.94 50.95 14.27
CA PRO A 2 3.30 49.72 13.58
C PRO A 2 2.03 48.96 13.19
N SER A 3 1.93 48.60 11.90
CA SER A 3 0.87 47.82 11.31
C SER A 3 0.92 46.36 11.83
N ARG A 4 -0.18 45.92 12.46
CA ARG A 4 -0.37 44.53 12.91
C ARG A 4 -0.69 43.65 11.69
N LEU A 5 0.23 42.75 11.35
CA LEU A 5 -0.05 41.63 10.45
C LEU A 5 -0.91 40.60 11.20
N LEU A 6 -2.10 40.34 10.68
CA LEU A 6 -2.99 39.26 11.14
C LEU A 6 -2.43 37.91 10.66
N PRO A 7 -2.48 36.84 11.48
CA PRO A 7 -2.04 35.53 11.07
C PRO A 7 -3.01 34.93 10.04
N ILE A 8 -2.44 34.46 8.92
CA ILE A 8 -3.16 33.67 7.90
C ILE A 8 -3.55 32.34 8.54
N ARG A 9 -4.84 32.11 8.73
CA ARG A 9 -5.36 30.80 9.13
C ARG A 9 -5.12 29.80 8.01
N ALA A 10 -4.32 28.76 8.31
CA ALA A 10 -4.20 27.59 7.44
C ALA A 10 -5.58 26.93 7.25
N PRO A 11 -5.91 26.45 6.04
CA PRO A 11 -7.15 25.71 5.81
C PRO A 11 -7.15 24.45 6.66
N PHE A 12 -8.29 24.20 7.32
CA PHE A 12 -8.53 22.94 8.07
C PHE A 12 -8.31 21.76 7.14
N LEU A 13 -7.26 20.97 7.42
CA LEU A 13 -7.11 19.63 6.91
C LEU A 13 -8.35 18.83 7.38
N THR A 14 -9.26 18.57 6.48
CA THR A 14 -10.33 17.60 6.71
C THR A 14 -9.64 16.25 6.96
N LYS A 15 -9.85 15.70 8.17
CA LYS A 15 -9.39 14.36 8.54
C LYS A 15 -9.86 13.40 7.45
N PRO A 16 -8.98 12.51 6.92
CA PRO A 16 -9.44 11.47 6.03
C PRO A 16 -10.53 10.69 6.76
N THR A 17 -11.69 10.61 6.14
CA THR A 17 -12.82 9.83 6.64
C THR A 17 -12.35 8.37 6.65
N ALA A 18 -12.04 7.85 7.84
CA ALA A 18 -11.81 6.42 8.01
C ALA A 18 -13.10 5.73 7.57
N LEU A 19 -13.09 5.07 6.41
CA LEU A 19 -14.18 4.23 5.97
C LEU A 19 -14.44 3.24 7.10
N ARG A 20 -15.59 3.35 7.76
CA ARG A 20 -16.09 2.33 8.67
C ARG A 20 -16.54 1.16 7.81
N PHE A 21 -15.64 0.22 7.56
CA PHE A 21 -16.04 -1.08 7.08
C PHE A 21 -16.88 -1.73 8.18
N ALA A 22 -18.15 -1.87 7.91
CA ALA A 22 -19.08 -2.48 8.85
C ALA A 22 -18.69 -3.95 9.07
N LYS A 23 -18.69 -4.35 10.34
CA LYS A 23 -18.50 -5.73 10.79
C LYS A 23 -19.33 -6.66 9.91
N HIS A 24 -18.70 -7.58 9.21
CA HIS A 24 -19.35 -8.53 8.33
C HIS A 24 -20.17 -9.54 9.16
N MET A 25 -21.34 -9.10 9.59
CA MET A 25 -22.46 -10.03 9.79
C MET A 25 -23.05 -10.21 8.39
N ALA A 26 -23.29 -11.44 7.98
CA ALA A 26 -23.95 -11.74 6.72
C ALA A 26 -25.27 -10.94 6.62
N SER A 27 -25.16 -9.70 6.18
CA SER A 27 -26.31 -8.86 5.88
C SER A 27 -26.78 -9.30 4.51
N ASN A 28 -27.98 -9.85 4.47
CA ASN A 28 -28.67 -10.21 3.23
C ASN A 28 -29.04 -8.90 2.48
N THR A 29 -28.01 -8.17 2.01
CA THR A 29 -28.16 -6.90 1.28
C THR A 29 -28.63 -7.12 -0.14
N GLY A 30 -28.67 -8.37 -0.62
CA GLY A 30 -28.90 -8.71 -2.02
C GLY A 30 -27.74 -8.32 -2.96
N LYS A 31 -26.65 -7.74 -2.43
CA LYS A 31 -25.46 -7.39 -3.21
C LYS A 31 -24.57 -8.60 -3.45
N LYS A 32 -23.88 -8.60 -4.58
CA LYS A 32 -22.88 -9.65 -4.87
C LYS A 32 -21.59 -9.37 -4.11
N LEU A 33 -21.03 -10.41 -3.50
CA LEU A 33 -19.73 -10.35 -2.83
C LEU A 33 -18.61 -10.41 -3.89
N ILE A 34 -17.67 -9.48 -3.82
CA ILE A 34 -16.44 -9.46 -4.60
C ILE A 34 -15.28 -9.75 -3.64
N GLN A 35 -14.63 -10.89 -3.84
CA GLN A 35 -13.42 -11.27 -3.09
C GLN A 35 -12.18 -10.80 -3.83
N ILE A 36 -11.23 -10.20 -3.12
CA ILE A 36 -10.02 -9.62 -3.70
C ILE A 36 -8.82 -10.06 -2.88
N ASP A 37 -8.01 -10.94 -3.45
CA ASP A 37 -6.72 -11.33 -2.90
C ASP A 37 -5.63 -10.38 -3.43
N VAL A 38 -4.83 -9.79 -2.54
CA VAL A 38 -3.83 -8.78 -2.86
C VAL A 38 -2.45 -9.22 -2.39
N SER A 39 -1.57 -9.60 -3.30
CA SER A 39 -0.15 -9.78 -2.97
C SER A 39 0.54 -8.41 -2.94
N SER A 40 1.23 -8.13 -1.84
CA SER A 40 1.75 -6.79 -1.53
C SER A 40 3.01 -6.85 -0.65
N ASP A 41 3.85 -5.81 -0.75
CA ASP A 41 4.94 -5.57 0.21
C ASP A 41 4.75 -4.20 0.87
N THR A 42 4.96 -4.14 2.17
CA THR A 42 4.75 -2.94 3.01
C THR A 42 5.68 -1.77 2.68
N VAL A 43 6.75 -2.01 1.92
CA VAL A 43 7.68 -0.98 1.43
C VAL A 43 7.52 -0.64 -0.05
N CYS A 44 6.48 -1.18 -0.70
CA CYS A 44 6.20 -0.93 -2.11
C CYS A 44 5.31 0.30 -2.31
N PRO A 45 5.79 1.41 -2.90
CA PRO A 45 4.97 2.61 -3.09
C PRO A 45 3.80 2.38 -4.06
N TRP A 46 3.97 1.48 -5.04
CA TRP A 46 2.89 1.10 -5.95
C TRP A 46 1.79 0.29 -5.26
N CYS A 47 2.12 -0.45 -4.18
CA CYS A 47 1.13 -1.14 -3.36
C CYS A 47 0.27 -0.14 -2.60
N PHE A 48 0.86 0.94 -2.06
CA PHE A 48 0.10 2.03 -1.46
C PHE A 48 -0.85 2.68 -2.46
N VAL A 49 -0.35 3.03 -3.66
CA VAL A 49 -1.17 3.61 -4.74
C VAL A 49 -2.30 2.67 -5.16
N GLY A 50 -1.97 1.40 -5.38
CA GLY A 50 -2.95 0.38 -5.75
C GLY A 50 -4.05 0.21 -4.70
N LYS A 51 -3.68 0.21 -3.40
CA LYS A 51 -4.64 0.18 -2.30
C LYS A 51 -5.59 1.39 -2.35
N LYS A 52 -5.07 2.61 -2.49
CA LYS A 52 -5.90 3.82 -2.52
C LYS A 52 -6.82 3.88 -3.74
N ASN A 53 -6.36 3.41 -4.88
CA ASN A 53 -7.18 3.31 -6.09
C ASN A 53 -8.26 2.21 -5.98
N LEU A 54 -7.93 1.06 -5.37
CA LEU A 54 -8.88 0.00 -5.05
C LEU A 54 -9.97 0.52 -4.11
N GLU A 55 -9.60 1.19 -3.00
CA GLU A 55 -10.55 1.78 -2.04
C GLU A 55 -11.49 2.76 -2.72
N LYS A 56 -10.97 3.63 -3.59
CA LYS A 56 -11.79 4.56 -4.37
C LYS A 56 -12.76 3.85 -5.34
N ALA A 57 -12.34 2.75 -5.95
CA ALA A 57 -13.21 1.94 -6.81
C ALA A 57 -14.32 1.24 -6.01
N MET A 58 -13.98 0.69 -4.84
CA MET A 58 -14.93 0.07 -3.92
C MET A 58 -15.96 1.08 -3.43
N GLU A 59 -15.53 2.28 -3.01
CA GLU A 59 -16.42 3.37 -2.59
C GLU A 59 -17.41 3.76 -3.69
N GLN A 60 -16.96 3.84 -4.95
CA GLN A 60 -17.81 4.21 -6.10
C GLN A 60 -18.79 3.11 -6.51
N THR A 61 -18.65 1.90 -6.02
CA THR A 61 -19.48 0.73 -6.38
C THR A 61 -20.09 0.01 -5.17
N MET A 62 -19.99 0.61 -3.98
CA MET A 62 -20.51 0.05 -2.74
C MET A 62 -22.05 -0.07 -2.70
N ASP A 63 -22.75 0.60 -3.61
CA ASP A 63 -24.17 0.44 -3.83
C ASP A 63 -24.52 -0.89 -4.53
N LYS A 64 -23.60 -1.46 -5.31
CA LYS A 64 -23.78 -2.67 -6.14
C LYS A 64 -23.15 -3.91 -5.52
N PHE A 65 -22.03 -3.77 -4.81
CA PHE A 65 -21.21 -4.89 -4.34
C PHE A 65 -20.87 -4.78 -2.87
N ASP A 66 -20.73 -5.93 -2.23
CA ASP A 66 -20.01 -6.08 -0.97
C ASP A 66 -18.59 -6.58 -1.28
N PHE A 67 -17.60 -6.18 -0.46
CA PHE A 67 -16.21 -6.46 -0.74
C PHE A 67 -15.54 -7.19 0.42
N GLU A 68 -14.69 -8.16 0.10
CA GLU A 68 -13.77 -8.81 1.01
C GLU A 68 -12.36 -8.72 0.45
N VAL A 69 -11.47 -7.99 1.13
CA VAL A 69 -10.09 -7.77 0.69
C VAL A 69 -9.15 -8.51 1.63
N ARG A 70 -8.32 -9.40 1.07
CA ARG A 70 -7.34 -10.22 1.78
C ARG A 70 -5.95 -9.84 1.34
N TRP A 71 -5.05 -9.61 2.28
CA TRP A 71 -3.67 -9.20 2.01
C TRP A 71 -2.70 -10.35 2.24
N HIS A 72 -1.86 -10.62 1.23
CA HIS A 72 -0.89 -11.70 1.21
C HIS A 72 0.53 -11.14 1.06
N PRO A 73 1.55 -11.80 1.65
CA PRO A 73 2.91 -11.31 1.64
C PRO A 73 3.54 -11.41 0.25
N PHE A 74 4.40 -10.44 -0.03
CA PHE A 74 5.42 -10.47 -1.07
C PHE A 74 6.66 -9.74 -0.56
N PHE A 75 7.85 -10.21 -0.93
CA PHE A 75 9.10 -9.59 -0.52
C PHE A 75 9.83 -9.04 -1.75
N LEU A 76 9.87 -7.70 -1.89
CA LEU A 76 10.65 -7.03 -2.93
C LEU A 76 12.16 -7.20 -2.73
N ASN A 77 12.58 -7.35 -1.50
CA ASN A 77 13.95 -7.63 -1.12
C ASN A 77 13.97 -8.57 0.10
N PRO A 78 13.92 -9.89 -0.11
CA PRO A 78 13.90 -10.88 0.98
C PRO A 78 15.17 -10.84 1.85
N ASP A 79 16.30 -10.42 1.27
CA ASP A 79 17.59 -10.32 1.93
C ASP A 79 17.88 -8.95 2.54
N ALA A 80 16.87 -8.08 2.63
CA ALA A 80 17.03 -6.77 3.25
C ALA A 80 17.45 -6.88 4.73
N PRO A 81 18.37 -6.02 5.20
CA PRO A 81 18.84 -6.08 6.59
C PRO A 81 17.72 -5.74 7.57
N LYS A 82 17.71 -6.44 8.71
CA LYS A 82 16.71 -6.21 9.77
C LYS A 82 16.91 -4.87 10.47
N GLU A 83 18.14 -4.39 10.56
CA GLU A 83 18.50 -3.09 11.13
C GLU A 83 18.03 -1.93 10.25
N GLY A 84 17.75 -2.21 9.00
CA GLY A 84 17.39 -1.22 8.00
C GLY A 84 18.56 -0.39 7.49
N VAL A 85 18.31 0.29 6.38
CA VAL A 85 19.24 1.26 5.77
C VAL A 85 18.48 2.54 5.46
N LYS A 86 19.17 3.68 5.37
CA LYS A 86 18.50 4.94 4.99
C LYS A 86 17.81 4.80 3.65
N LYS A 87 16.54 5.20 3.57
CA LYS A 87 15.78 5.18 2.30
C LYS A 87 16.54 5.86 1.19
N SER A 88 17.18 7.02 1.48
CA SER A 88 17.99 7.77 0.51
C SER A 88 19.10 6.93 -0.10
N ASP A 89 19.79 6.13 0.70
CA ASP A 89 20.94 5.35 0.24
C ASP A 89 20.46 4.09 -0.51
N PHE A 90 19.41 3.46 -0.02
CA PHE A 90 18.75 2.35 -0.71
C PHE A 90 18.29 2.74 -2.12
N TYR A 91 17.60 3.87 -2.26
CA TYR A 91 17.11 4.32 -3.57
C TYR A 91 18.24 4.72 -4.53
N LYS A 92 19.32 5.34 -4.03
CA LYS A 92 20.52 5.61 -4.85
C LYS A 92 21.13 4.34 -5.43
N THR A 93 21.17 3.27 -4.63
CA THR A 93 21.73 1.99 -5.07
C THR A 93 20.77 1.25 -6.01
N LYS A 94 19.47 1.24 -5.70
CA LYS A 94 18.45 0.49 -6.43
C LYS A 94 18.13 1.10 -7.80
N PHE A 95 18.11 2.41 -7.90
CA PHE A 95 17.74 3.15 -9.11
C PHE A 95 18.96 3.75 -9.82
N GLY A 96 20.09 3.04 -9.84
CA GLY A 96 21.22 3.37 -10.71
C GLY A 96 20.79 3.52 -12.19
N PRO A 97 21.62 4.17 -13.07
CA PRO A 97 21.20 4.71 -14.37
C PRO A 97 20.36 3.78 -15.25
N VAL A 98 20.71 2.50 -15.30
CA VAL A 98 20.06 1.52 -16.22
C VAL A 98 18.67 1.06 -15.74
N GLN A 99 18.45 0.94 -14.43
CA GLN A 99 17.16 0.49 -13.89
C GLN A 99 16.13 1.62 -13.86
N PHE A 100 16.60 2.85 -13.83
CA PHE A 100 15.77 4.04 -13.87
C PHE A 100 15.05 4.23 -15.20
N GLU A 101 15.69 3.97 -16.34
CA GLU A 101 15.03 4.07 -17.65
C GLU A 101 13.83 3.13 -17.77
N ARG A 102 13.92 1.92 -17.18
CA ARG A 102 12.79 0.95 -17.16
C ARG A 102 11.66 1.41 -16.24
N ALA A 103 11.98 1.96 -15.08
CA ALA A 103 10.97 2.47 -14.14
C ALA A 103 10.26 3.72 -14.69
N THR A 104 11.00 4.65 -15.31
CA THR A 104 10.43 5.86 -15.93
C THR A 104 9.62 5.58 -17.18
N ALA A 105 9.96 4.59 -18.00
CA ALA A 105 9.15 4.19 -19.16
C ALA A 105 7.76 3.71 -18.71
N ARG A 106 7.70 2.87 -17.67
CA ARG A 106 6.44 2.37 -17.10
C ARG A 106 5.61 3.47 -16.40
N MET A 107 6.29 4.49 -15.86
CA MET A 107 5.66 5.66 -15.23
C MET A 107 5.10 6.66 -16.23
N ARG A 108 5.69 6.80 -17.43
CA ARG A 108 5.16 7.63 -18.53
C ARG A 108 3.78 7.19 -18.99
N GLU A 109 3.50 5.91 -18.92
CA GLU A 109 2.19 5.32 -19.27
C GLU A 109 1.08 5.74 -18.30
N VAL A 110 1.43 6.00 -17.04
CA VAL A 110 0.49 6.32 -15.95
C VAL A 110 0.30 7.82 -15.75
N LEU A 111 1.27 8.64 -16.16
CA LEU A 111 1.31 10.09 -15.91
C LEU A 111 1.31 10.90 -17.21
N SER A 112 0.16 11.10 -17.81
CA SER A 112 -0.02 12.03 -18.95
C SER A 112 -0.02 13.49 -18.49
N PHE A 113 1.06 14.00 -17.87
CA PHE A 113 1.12 15.42 -17.50
C PHE A 113 2.54 16.03 -17.53
N ASN A 114 2.72 17.03 -18.39
CA ASN A 114 3.76 18.09 -18.49
C ASN A 114 5.21 17.74 -18.08
N LEU A 115 5.84 16.84 -18.83
CA LEU A 115 7.14 16.25 -18.51
C LEU A 115 8.36 17.00 -19.04
N THR A 116 8.24 18.02 -19.89
CA THR A 116 9.38 18.61 -20.60
C THR A 116 10.39 19.27 -19.67
N MET A 117 9.94 19.94 -18.59
CA MET A 117 10.82 20.55 -17.59
C MET A 117 11.47 19.53 -16.64
N LEU A 118 10.80 18.42 -16.40
CA LEU A 118 11.31 17.32 -15.57
C LEU A 118 12.50 16.61 -16.26
N PHE A 119 12.46 16.48 -17.59
CA PHE A 119 13.49 15.80 -18.37
C PHE A 119 14.86 16.46 -18.31
N ILE A 120 14.92 17.77 -18.27
CA ILE A 120 16.21 18.52 -18.24
C ILE A 120 16.92 18.33 -16.90
N HIS A 121 16.19 18.28 -15.79
CA HIS A 121 16.75 18.04 -14.45
C HIS A 121 17.04 16.54 -14.17
N MET A 122 16.34 15.64 -14.85
CA MET A 122 16.45 14.19 -14.65
C MET A 122 17.78 13.60 -15.15
N ALA A 123 18.39 14.21 -16.17
CA ALA A 123 19.68 13.76 -16.69
C ALA A 123 20.82 13.90 -15.68
N TYR A 124 20.66 14.72 -14.65
CA TYR A 124 21.70 15.03 -13.65
C TYR A 124 21.51 14.32 -12.30
N ASN A 125 20.30 13.90 -11.92
CA ASN A 125 20.09 13.24 -10.62
C ASN A 125 18.85 12.33 -10.59
N VAL A 126 19.07 11.07 -10.90
CA VAL A 126 18.05 10.00 -10.93
C VAL A 126 17.27 9.86 -9.61
N TYR A 127 17.97 10.00 -8.49
CA TYR A 127 17.35 9.93 -7.16
C TYR A 127 16.30 11.04 -6.97
N LEU A 128 16.64 12.27 -7.35
CA LEU A 128 15.74 13.42 -7.24
C LEU A 128 14.50 13.25 -8.12
N ALA A 129 14.67 12.71 -9.31
CA ALA A 129 13.54 12.45 -10.22
C ALA A 129 12.56 11.40 -9.68
N VAL A 130 13.06 10.30 -9.13
CA VAL A 130 12.23 9.28 -8.46
C VAL A 130 11.52 9.86 -7.24
N ALA A 131 12.22 10.69 -6.45
CA ALA A 131 11.62 11.35 -5.30
C ALA A 131 10.50 12.32 -5.70
N ILE A 132 10.73 13.16 -6.72
CA ILE A 132 9.71 14.10 -7.23
C ILE A 132 8.48 13.35 -7.73
N LEU A 133 8.68 12.24 -8.44
CA LEU A 133 7.60 11.44 -8.97
C LEU A 133 6.74 10.83 -7.86
N PHE A 134 7.35 10.24 -6.82
CA PHE A 134 6.60 9.74 -5.67
C PHE A 134 5.89 10.88 -4.93
N LEU A 135 6.53 12.03 -4.73
CA LEU A 135 5.89 13.20 -4.13
C LEU A 135 4.63 13.64 -4.90
N GLN A 136 4.71 13.72 -6.24
CA GLN A 136 3.56 14.10 -7.07
C GLN A 136 2.44 13.04 -7.02
N MET A 137 2.81 11.76 -7.11
CA MET A 137 1.86 10.65 -7.05
C MET A 137 1.11 10.63 -5.71
N PHE A 138 1.83 10.75 -4.60
CA PHE A 138 1.22 10.75 -3.26
C PHE A 138 0.35 12.01 -3.04
N ARG A 139 0.79 13.18 -3.50
CA ARG A 139 -0.05 14.41 -3.48
C ARG A 139 -1.34 14.26 -4.27
N GLY A 140 -1.28 13.59 -5.43
CA GLY A 140 -2.47 13.27 -6.21
C GLY A 140 -3.48 12.37 -5.48
N LEU A 141 -3.02 11.61 -4.49
CA LEU A 141 -3.83 10.79 -3.59
C LEU A 141 -4.20 11.52 -2.28
N GLY A 142 -3.76 12.77 -2.09
CA GLY A 142 -4.00 13.55 -0.86
C GLY A 142 -3.02 13.25 0.29
N PHE A 143 -1.83 12.68 -0.02
CA PHE A 143 -0.80 12.35 0.97
C PHE A 143 0.49 13.10 0.70
N GLU A 144 1.24 13.42 1.75
CA GLU A 144 2.62 13.90 1.66
C GLU A 144 3.58 12.71 1.83
N TYR A 145 4.45 12.53 0.83
CA TYR A 145 5.44 11.45 0.84
C TYR A 145 6.69 11.86 1.62
N ASP A 146 7.05 11.06 2.64
CA ASP A 146 8.25 11.27 3.46
C ASP A 146 9.39 10.34 3.02
N MET A 147 10.44 10.92 2.45
CA MET A 147 11.65 10.21 2.02
C MET A 147 12.63 9.94 3.17
N SER A 148 12.36 10.41 4.37
CA SER A 148 13.20 10.18 5.54
C SER A 148 13.04 8.75 6.09
N GLY A 149 13.82 8.44 7.10
CA GLY A 149 13.75 7.16 7.79
C GLY A 149 14.50 6.02 7.12
N LEU A 150 14.21 4.81 7.61
CA LEU A 150 14.87 3.57 7.17
C LEU A 150 13.93 2.72 6.31
N THR A 151 14.53 1.87 5.49
CA THR A 151 13.89 0.74 4.80
C THR A 151 14.69 -0.53 5.08
N GLY A 152 14.04 -1.69 5.03
CA GLY A 152 14.72 -2.95 5.34
C GLY A 152 13.79 -4.14 5.24
N ASN A 153 14.04 -5.16 6.05
CA ASN A 153 13.28 -6.40 6.05
C ASN A 153 11.83 -6.20 6.47
N THR A 154 10.90 -6.83 5.75
CA THR A 154 9.46 -6.67 5.94
C THR A 154 8.78 -7.90 6.58
N MET A 155 9.54 -8.91 7.01
CA MET A 155 9.00 -10.14 7.59
C MET A 155 8.06 -9.86 8.77
N ASP A 156 8.48 -9.02 9.72
CA ASP A 156 7.69 -8.76 10.93
C ASP A 156 6.40 -7.99 10.64
N SER A 157 6.40 -7.10 9.65
CA SER A 157 5.17 -6.44 9.20
C SER A 157 4.21 -7.45 8.54
N HIS A 158 4.71 -8.40 7.75
CA HIS A 158 3.89 -9.46 7.15
C HIS A 158 3.33 -10.42 8.20
N ARG A 159 4.14 -10.84 9.20
CA ARG A 159 3.67 -11.64 10.34
C ARG A 159 2.50 -10.96 11.07
N LEU A 160 2.61 -9.66 11.28
CA LEU A 160 1.57 -8.87 11.93
C LEU A 160 0.32 -8.73 11.04
N ILE A 161 0.46 -8.57 9.72
CA ILE A 161 -0.65 -8.53 8.76
C ILE A 161 -1.38 -9.88 8.73
N THR A 162 -0.66 -11.01 8.75
CA THR A 162 -1.25 -12.36 8.81
C THR A 162 -2.03 -12.55 10.11
N LEU A 163 -1.46 -12.16 11.27
CA LEU A 163 -2.16 -12.19 12.57
C LEU A 163 -3.44 -11.33 12.54
N ALA A 164 -3.40 -10.18 11.91
CA ALA A 164 -4.59 -9.32 11.77
C ALA A 164 -5.68 -9.98 10.91
N GLY A 165 -5.29 -10.74 9.88
CA GLY A 165 -6.20 -11.52 9.04
C GLY A 165 -7.00 -12.57 9.81
N HIS A 166 -6.39 -13.22 10.80
CA HIS A 166 -7.08 -14.16 11.70
C HIS A 166 -8.16 -13.48 12.58
N GLN A 167 -8.04 -12.17 12.77
CA GLN A 167 -8.98 -11.37 13.56
C GLN A 167 -10.02 -10.64 12.71
N GLY A 168 -9.96 -10.80 11.40
CA GLY A 168 -10.87 -10.25 10.41
C GLY A 168 -10.19 -9.42 9.34
N TYR A 169 -10.67 -9.53 8.11
CA TYR A 169 -10.07 -8.86 6.96
C TYR A 169 -10.20 -7.33 7.02
N ASP A 170 -11.21 -6.80 7.71
CA ASP A 170 -11.33 -5.36 7.98
C ASP A 170 -10.18 -4.86 8.86
N LYS A 171 -9.81 -5.61 9.90
CA LYS A 171 -8.65 -5.31 10.73
C LYS A 171 -7.35 -5.44 9.94
N GLN A 172 -7.24 -6.49 9.12
CA GLN A 172 -6.09 -6.69 8.25
C GLN A 172 -5.91 -5.49 7.29
N ASN A 173 -6.97 -5.09 6.60
CA ASN A 173 -6.96 -3.97 5.67
C ASN A 173 -6.63 -2.63 6.37
N ALA A 174 -7.18 -2.39 7.56
CA ALA A 174 -6.89 -1.21 8.37
C ALA A 174 -5.43 -1.19 8.85
N LEU A 175 -4.87 -2.34 9.22
CA LEU A 175 -3.46 -2.45 9.62
C LEU A 175 -2.53 -2.16 8.43
N VAL A 176 -2.81 -2.71 7.25
CA VAL A 176 -2.03 -2.42 6.03
C VAL A 176 -2.03 -0.93 5.73
N ASP A 177 -3.17 -0.25 5.89
CA ASP A 177 -3.27 1.20 5.69
C ASP A 177 -2.40 1.98 6.69
N GLU A 178 -2.46 1.61 7.97
CA GLU A 178 -1.65 2.23 9.03
C GLU A 178 -0.14 2.03 8.81
N LEU A 179 0.27 0.84 8.39
CA LEU A 179 1.67 0.54 8.08
C LEU A 179 2.16 1.35 6.88
N PHE A 180 1.36 1.46 5.82
CA PHE A 180 1.69 2.28 4.66
C PHE A 180 1.81 3.76 5.02
N VAL A 181 0.86 4.32 5.78
CA VAL A 181 0.91 5.71 6.24
C VAL A 181 2.13 5.95 7.13
N SER A 182 2.41 5.05 8.06
CA SER A 182 3.59 5.12 8.93
C SER A 182 4.89 5.15 8.13
N TYR A 183 5.02 4.28 7.14
CA TYR A 183 6.24 4.15 6.33
C TYR A 183 6.39 5.28 5.30
N PHE A 184 5.34 5.55 4.52
CA PHE A 184 5.41 6.47 3.38
C PHE A 184 5.17 7.93 3.76
N CYS A 185 4.37 8.20 4.80
CA CYS A 185 3.95 9.56 5.13
C CYS A 185 4.54 10.10 6.45
N GLN A 186 5.12 9.22 7.27
CA GLN A 186 5.66 9.59 8.58
C GLN A 186 7.15 9.21 8.74
N GLY A 187 7.80 8.67 7.72
CA GLY A 187 9.21 8.30 7.76
C GLY A 187 9.57 7.17 8.74
N LYS A 188 8.56 6.44 9.28
CA LYS A 188 8.79 5.39 10.27
C LYS A 188 9.33 4.11 9.62
N TYR A 189 10.14 3.36 10.37
CA TYR A 189 10.71 2.11 9.90
C TYR A 189 9.80 0.92 10.20
N ILE A 190 9.37 0.19 9.16
CA ILE A 190 8.45 -0.96 9.27
C ILE A 190 9.11 -2.20 9.94
N GLY A 191 10.43 -2.26 10.06
CA GLY A 191 11.13 -3.27 10.85
C GLY A 191 11.28 -2.92 12.33
N ASP A 192 10.87 -1.71 12.75
CA ASP A 192 10.89 -1.29 14.14
C ASP A 192 9.70 -1.89 14.90
N ARG A 193 9.99 -2.65 15.96
CA ARG A 193 8.97 -3.31 16.79
C ARG A 193 7.98 -2.31 17.40
N GLN A 194 8.46 -1.15 17.87
CA GLN A 194 7.60 -0.15 18.48
C GLN A 194 6.62 0.44 17.45
N VAL A 195 7.07 0.69 16.22
CA VAL A 195 6.22 1.15 15.11
C VAL A 195 5.12 0.13 14.81
N LEU A 196 5.47 -1.16 14.75
CA LEU A 196 4.51 -2.23 14.52
C LEU A 196 3.51 -2.37 15.67
N MET A 197 3.99 -2.27 16.92
CA MET A 197 3.13 -2.30 18.13
C MET A 197 2.16 -1.12 18.17
N ASP A 198 2.60 0.07 17.79
CA ASP A 198 1.75 1.26 17.78
C ASP A 198 0.65 1.13 16.71
N ALA A 199 1.01 0.62 15.52
CA ALA A 199 0.05 0.32 14.45
C ALA A 199 -0.98 -0.75 14.91
N ALA A 200 -0.52 -1.83 15.53
CA ALA A 200 -1.37 -2.90 16.07
C ALA A 200 -2.36 -2.37 17.11
N ARG A 201 -1.88 -1.56 18.06
CA ARG A 201 -2.74 -0.93 19.10
C ARG A 201 -3.79 -0.02 18.50
N LYS A 202 -3.41 0.80 17.51
CA LYS A 202 -4.31 1.73 16.84
C LYS A 202 -5.48 1.03 16.15
N VAL A 203 -5.22 -0.14 15.58
CA VAL A 203 -6.21 -0.96 14.86
C VAL A 203 -6.95 -1.94 15.80
N GLY A 204 -6.40 -2.20 16.98
CA GLY A 204 -6.95 -3.17 17.94
C GLY A 204 -6.62 -4.62 17.58
N ILE A 205 -5.36 -4.88 17.17
CA ILE A 205 -4.85 -6.23 16.93
C ILE A 205 -4.39 -6.84 18.25
N GLU A 206 -4.99 -7.92 18.66
CA GLU A 206 -4.64 -8.68 19.85
C GLU A 206 -3.45 -9.62 19.59
N GLY A 207 -2.64 -9.92 20.61
CA GLY A 207 -1.49 -10.85 20.50
C GLY A 207 -0.29 -10.31 19.73
N ALA A 208 -0.29 -9.03 19.30
CA ALA A 208 0.79 -8.43 18.53
C ALA A 208 2.12 -8.40 19.30
N GLU A 209 2.08 -8.12 20.62
CA GLU A 209 3.28 -8.10 21.46
C GLU A 209 3.93 -9.47 21.55
N GLU A 210 3.16 -10.50 21.83
CA GLU A 210 3.63 -11.88 21.91
C GLU A 210 4.22 -12.36 20.58
N LEU A 211 3.56 -12.04 19.44
CA LEU A 211 4.06 -12.34 18.12
C LEU A 211 5.42 -11.68 17.86
N LEU A 212 5.55 -10.38 18.15
CA LEU A 212 6.73 -9.59 17.83
C LEU A 212 7.91 -9.80 18.79
N LEU A 213 7.67 -10.34 19.99
CA LEU A 213 8.72 -10.74 20.92
C LEU A 213 9.41 -12.04 20.51
N ASP A 214 8.69 -12.96 19.87
CA ASP A 214 9.25 -14.20 19.33
C ASP A 214 9.52 -14.06 17.83
N PRO A 215 10.80 -13.98 17.38
CA PRO A 215 11.13 -13.77 15.97
C PRO A 215 10.82 -14.97 15.07
N SER A 216 10.47 -16.13 15.64
CA SER A 216 10.14 -17.35 14.88
C SER A 216 8.62 -17.50 14.66
N LYS A 217 7.81 -16.94 15.57
CA LYS A 217 6.36 -17.12 15.56
C LYS A 217 5.72 -16.51 14.30
N GLY A 218 4.92 -17.32 13.58
CA GLY A 218 4.22 -16.91 12.34
C GLY A 218 5.10 -16.81 11.08
N VAL A 219 6.40 -17.12 11.16
CA VAL A 219 7.30 -17.06 9.99
C VAL A 219 6.93 -18.11 8.95
N ASP A 220 6.62 -19.32 9.38
CA ASP A 220 6.30 -20.42 8.45
C ASP A 220 4.95 -20.18 7.78
N GLU A 221 3.98 -19.63 8.50
CA GLU A 221 2.69 -19.23 7.94
C GLU A 221 2.85 -18.13 6.86
N VAL A 222 3.67 -17.12 7.10
CA VAL A 222 3.99 -16.10 6.08
C VAL A 222 4.63 -16.73 4.84
N LYS A 223 5.51 -17.73 5.01
CA LYS A 223 6.11 -18.45 3.87
C LYS A 223 5.10 -19.31 3.11
N GLU A 224 4.17 -19.96 3.81
CA GLU A 224 3.10 -20.72 3.19
C GLU A 224 2.16 -19.79 2.39
N GLU A 225 1.77 -18.66 2.95
CA GLU A 225 1.00 -17.61 2.28
C GLU A 225 1.75 -17.07 1.03
N LEU A 226 3.04 -16.77 1.16
CA LEU A 226 3.90 -16.34 0.05
C LEU A 226 3.89 -17.36 -1.08
N ASN A 227 4.08 -18.64 -0.75
CA ASN A 227 4.09 -19.72 -1.74
C ASN A 227 2.73 -19.89 -2.41
N LYS A 228 1.64 -19.77 -1.65
CA LYS A 228 0.29 -19.98 -2.15
C LYS A 228 -0.20 -18.84 -3.06
N TYR A 229 0.03 -17.60 -2.67
CA TYR A 229 -0.58 -16.44 -3.34
C TYR A 229 0.40 -15.61 -4.18
N SER A 230 1.71 -15.74 -3.92
CA SER A 230 2.72 -14.89 -4.55
C SER A 230 3.73 -15.64 -5.39
N SER A 231 3.67 -16.99 -5.43
CA SER A 231 4.51 -17.77 -6.35
C SER A 231 4.07 -17.53 -7.80
N GLY A 232 5.04 -17.29 -8.67
CA GLY A 232 4.78 -17.08 -10.09
C GLY A 232 4.42 -15.64 -10.49
N ILE A 233 4.29 -14.71 -9.54
CA ILE A 233 4.16 -13.29 -9.86
C ILE A 233 5.53 -12.59 -9.82
N SER A 234 5.73 -11.65 -10.75
CA SER A 234 7.03 -10.96 -10.91
C SER A 234 7.08 -9.59 -10.26
N GLY A 235 5.99 -9.16 -9.61
CA GLY A 235 5.93 -7.84 -8.97
C GLY A 235 4.59 -7.52 -8.35
N VAL A 236 4.58 -6.53 -7.49
CA VAL A 236 3.42 -6.11 -6.68
C VAL A 236 3.11 -4.62 -6.86
N PRO A 237 1.85 -4.19 -6.59
CA PRO A 237 0.73 -5.02 -6.15
C PRO A 237 0.22 -5.94 -7.24
N HIS A 238 -0.29 -7.11 -6.84
CA HIS A 238 -0.99 -8.04 -7.72
C HIS A 238 -2.34 -8.38 -7.09
N PHE A 239 -3.41 -8.24 -7.85
CA PHE A 239 -4.78 -8.43 -7.39
C PHE A 239 -5.39 -9.61 -8.12
N VAL A 240 -6.06 -10.49 -7.38
CA VAL A 240 -6.85 -11.59 -7.91
C VAL A 240 -8.29 -11.41 -7.45
N ILE A 241 -9.21 -11.16 -8.38
CA ILE A 241 -10.62 -10.89 -8.09
C ILE A 241 -11.43 -12.16 -8.35
N ASN A 242 -12.18 -12.61 -7.34
CA ASN A 242 -12.97 -13.84 -7.34
C ASN A 242 -12.16 -15.07 -7.82
N GLY A 243 -10.87 -15.14 -7.49
CA GLY A 243 -9.98 -16.24 -7.85
C GLY A 243 -9.65 -16.36 -9.35
N LYS A 244 -10.16 -15.47 -10.20
CA LYS A 244 -10.11 -15.60 -11.66
C LYS A 244 -9.46 -14.41 -12.37
N TYR A 245 -9.87 -13.19 -12.05
CA TYR A 245 -9.44 -12.00 -12.77
C TYR A 245 -8.23 -11.37 -12.11
N GLN A 246 -7.17 -11.16 -12.89
CA GLN A 246 -5.89 -10.66 -12.38
C GLN A 246 -5.61 -9.24 -12.87
N LEU A 247 -5.18 -8.38 -11.96
CA LEU A 247 -4.69 -7.05 -12.24
C LEU A 247 -3.31 -6.87 -11.61
N SER A 248 -2.38 -6.21 -12.30
CA SER A 248 -1.03 -5.97 -11.79
C SER A 248 -0.72 -4.48 -11.78
N GLY A 249 0.00 -4.02 -10.74
CA GLY A 249 0.40 -2.63 -10.56
C GLY A 249 -0.70 -1.75 -9.97
N GLY A 250 -0.36 -0.49 -9.70
CA GLY A 250 -1.29 0.50 -9.13
C GLY A 250 -2.33 0.99 -10.14
N GLN A 251 -3.20 0.10 -10.60
CA GLN A 251 -4.22 0.40 -11.60
C GLN A 251 -5.15 1.54 -11.16
N PRO A 252 -5.65 2.37 -12.09
CA PRO A 252 -6.61 3.42 -11.75
C PRO A 252 -7.99 2.84 -11.39
N PRO A 253 -8.84 3.59 -10.63
CA PRO A 253 -10.12 3.08 -10.11
C PRO A 253 -11.06 2.50 -11.16
N ASN A 254 -11.13 3.10 -12.35
CA ASN A 254 -12.00 2.64 -13.43
C ASN A 254 -11.65 1.22 -13.94
N ILE A 255 -10.40 0.78 -13.82
CA ILE A 255 -9.98 -0.59 -14.19
C ILE A 255 -10.51 -1.58 -13.15
N PHE A 256 -10.38 -1.26 -11.86
CA PHE A 256 -10.96 -2.08 -10.78
C PHE A 256 -12.49 -2.21 -10.93
N MET A 257 -13.20 -1.11 -11.18
CA MET A 257 -14.66 -1.11 -11.35
C MET A 257 -15.09 -2.03 -12.49
N ARG A 258 -14.40 -1.99 -13.64
CA ARG A 258 -14.66 -2.92 -14.76
C ARG A 258 -14.42 -4.38 -14.38
N ALA A 259 -13.36 -4.65 -13.62
CA ALA A 259 -13.06 -5.99 -13.15
C ALA A 259 -14.14 -6.51 -12.17
N PHE A 260 -14.66 -5.67 -11.28
CA PHE A 260 -15.76 -6.02 -10.39
C PHE A 260 -17.04 -6.35 -11.17
N GLU A 261 -17.41 -5.53 -12.16
CA GLU A 261 -18.58 -5.76 -13.00
C GLU A 261 -18.46 -7.08 -13.79
N THR A 262 -17.24 -7.38 -14.30
CA THR A 262 -16.98 -8.62 -15.01
C THR A 262 -17.07 -9.83 -14.07
N ALA A 263 -16.40 -9.77 -12.92
CA ALA A 263 -16.42 -10.85 -11.92
C ALA A 263 -17.81 -11.12 -11.35
N ALA A 264 -18.62 -10.07 -11.23
CA ALA A 264 -20.01 -10.20 -10.76
C ALA A 264 -20.94 -10.86 -11.79
N LYS A 265 -20.68 -10.74 -13.09
CA LYS A 265 -21.48 -11.41 -14.15
C LYS A 265 -21.21 -12.90 -14.15
N ASP A 266 -19.95 -13.31 -14.09
CA ASP A 266 -19.58 -14.74 -14.09
C ASP A 266 -20.08 -15.52 -12.88
N ALA A 267 -20.26 -14.86 -11.74
CA ALA A 267 -20.83 -15.50 -10.54
C ALA A 267 -22.36 -15.74 -10.63
N ALA A 268 -22.99 -15.38 -11.76
CA ALA A 268 -24.42 -15.54 -12.00
C ALA A 268 -24.71 -16.68 -13.01
N GLU A 269 -23.68 -17.23 -13.66
CA GLU A 269 -23.72 -18.43 -14.50
C GLU A 269 -23.27 -19.66 -13.70
#